data_ed9800c3d5103d39d72c12694e673327
#
_entry.id   ed9800c3d5103d39d72c12694e673327
#
_cell.length_a   1.000
_cell.length_b   1.000
_cell.length_c   1.000
_cell.angle_alpha   90.00
_cell.angle_beta   90.00
_cell.angle_gamma   90.00
#
_symmetry.space_group_name_H-M   'P 1'
#
loop_
_entity.id
_entity.type
_entity.pdbx_description
1 polymer ?
#
loop_
_entity_poly.entity_id
_entity_poly.type
_entity_poly.pdbx_seq_one_letter_code
_entity_poly.pdbx_strand_id
1 'polypeptide(L)'
;GEGGTCNLILDDGGDATMYILIGARVEAGETDLIAVPTSDEEVCLFNQIKKRLAASPGWFTKQRADIKGVSEETTTGVHRLYDLHKAGQLPFPAINVNDSVTKSKFDNKYGCKESLVDGIRRATDTMMAGKVAVVCGYGDVGKGSAASLRGAGARVKVTEVDPICALQAAMDGYEVTLLEDEVGSADIFITTTGNKDVIRIEHIREMKDMAIVGNIGHFDNEIQVAALKNHKWTNIKEQVDMIEMPSGSRIILLSEGRLLNLGNATGHPSFVMSASFTNQVLAQIELWTKGKDYKPGVYILPKALDEKVARLHLKKIGVKLTELRKDQADYIGVKVDGPFKSEHYRY
;
A
#
# COMPACT_ATOMS: atom_id res chain seq x y z
N GLY A 1 -14.28 -16.88 19.99
CA GLY A 1 -14.66 -18.24 20.41
C GLY A 1 -15.70 -18.83 19.46
N GLU A 2 -15.94 -20.12 19.51
CA GLU A 2 -16.98 -20.78 18.70
C GLU A 2 -18.33 -20.09 18.90
N GLY A 3 -18.95 -19.65 17.79
CA GLY A 3 -20.24 -18.97 17.80
C GLY A 3 -20.22 -17.47 18.12
N GLY A 4 -19.07 -16.87 18.38
CA GLY A 4 -18.92 -15.42 18.55
C GLY A 4 -19.01 -14.64 17.25
N THR A 5 -19.29 -13.33 17.38
CA THR A 5 -19.31 -12.38 16.27
C THR A 5 -18.14 -11.43 16.32
N CYS A 6 -17.74 -10.90 15.16
CA CYS A 6 -16.74 -9.87 15.05
C CYS A 6 -17.36 -8.50 15.40
N ASN A 7 -16.72 -7.73 16.28
CA ASN A 7 -17.21 -6.41 16.65
C ASN A 7 -16.47 -5.26 15.92
N LEU A 8 -15.22 -5.49 15.56
CA LEU A 8 -14.37 -4.55 14.83
C LEU A 8 -13.57 -5.32 13.79
N ILE A 9 -13.29 -4.69 12.67
CA ILE A 9 -12.39 -5.19 11.64
C ILE A 9 -11.15 -4.32 11.64
N LEU A 10 -9.96 -4.93 11.65
CA LEU A 10 -8.70 -4.34 11.22
C LEU A 10 -8.39 -4.95 9.87
N ASP A 11 -8.37 -4.14 8.83
CA ASP A 11 -8.24 -4.60 7.45
C ASP A 11 -6.98 -4.03 6.79
N ASP A 12 -6.50 -4.73 5.78
CA ASP A 12 -5.37 -4.33 4.94
C ASP A 12 -5.64 -4.79 3.50
N GLY A 13 -6.24 -3.90 2.72
CA GLY A 13 -6.75 -4.15 1.37
C GLY A 13 -8.27 -4.27 1.28
N GLY A 14 -8.98 -4.29 2.40
CA GLY A 14 -10.44 -4.32 2.46
C GLY A 14 -11.05 -5.71 2.28
N ASP A 15 -10.25 -6.78 2.26
CA ASP A 15 -10.74 -8.13 1.95
C ASP A 15 -11.68 -8.70 3.03
N ALA A 16 -11.38 -8.48 4.30
CA ALA A 16 -12.26 -8.91 5.39
C ALA A 16 -13.60 -8.16 5.35
N THR A 17 -13.56 -6.87 5.09
CA THR A 17 -14.75 -6.03 4.92
C THR A 17 -15.58 -6.48 3.74
N MET A 18 -14.96 -6.69 2.56
CA MET A 18 -15.65 -7.15 1.36
C MET A 18 -16.24 -8.55 1.55
N TYR A 19 -15.51 -9.47 2.20
CA TYR A 19 -15.98 -10.81 2.52
C TYR A 19 -17.28 -10.78 3.30
N ILE A 20 -17.36 -9.95 4.34
CA ILE A 20 -18.57 -9.83 5.19
C ILE A 20 -19.72 -9.15 4.43
N LEU A 21 -19.43 -8.02 3.74
CA LEU A 21 -20.49 -7.22 3.13
C LEU A 21 -21.08 -7.89 1.88
N ILE A 22 -20.24 -8.47 1.01
CA ILE A 22 -20.71 -9.21 -0.16
C ILE A 22 -21.47 -10.46 0.31
N GLY A 23 -20.93 -11.21 1.26
CA GLY A 23 -21.59 -12.39 1.80
C GLY A 23 -22.99 -12.09 2.38
N ALA A 24 -23.12 -10.99 3.12
CA ALA A 24 -24.41 -10.58 3.68
C ALA A 24 -25.43 -10.15 2.60
N ARG A 25 -24.97 -9.53 1.51
CA ARG A 25 -25.81 -9.19 0.36
C ARG A 25 -26.26 -10.42 -0.41
N VAL A 26 -25.38 -11.39 -0.58
CA VAL A 26 -25.73 -12.69 -1.20
C VAL A 26 -26.74 -13.44 -0.35
N GLU A 27 -26.62 -13.43 0.99
CA GLU A 27 -27.64 -13.98 1.90
C GLU A 27 -28.99 -13.27 1.77
N ALA A 28 -28.98 -11.97 1.42
CA ALA A 28 -30.19 -11.19 1.16
C ALA A 28 -30.77 -11.42 -0.25
N GLY A 29 -30.17 -12.27 -1.08
CA GLY A 29 -30.67 -12.66 -2.41
C GLY A 29 -29.93 -12.07 -3.60
N GLU A 30 -28.88 -11.27 -3.40
CA GLU A 30 -28.09 -10.67 -4.48
C GLU A 30 -27.01 -11.66 -4.99
N THR A 31 -27.42 -12.82 -5.48
CA THR A 31 -26.51 -13.92 -5.87
C THR A 31 -25.63 -13.62 -7.05
N ASP A 32 -26.03 -12.69 -7.92
CA ASP A 32 -25.28 -12.30 -9.11
C ASP A 32 -23.93 -11.62 -8.78
N LEU A 33 -23.79 -11.08 -7.56
CA LEU A 33 -22.55 -10.44 -7.09
C LEU A 33 -21.34 -11.38 -7.08
N ILE A 34 -21.56 -12.69 -6.96
CA ILE A 34 -20.49 -13.69 -6.92
C ILE A 34 -20.58 -14.70 -8.08
N ALA A 35 -21.33 -14.36 -9.15
CA ALA A 35 -21.55 -15.25 -10.29
C ALA A 35 -20.31 -15.34 -11.18
N VAL A 36 -19.73 -14.17 -11.56
CA VAL A 36 -18.63 -14.08 -12.51
C VAL A 36 -17.50 -13.23 -11.90
N PRO A 37 -16.38 -13.85 -11.46
CA PRO A 37 -15.23 -13.12 -10.99
C PRO A 37 -14.51 -12.44 -12.16
N THR A 38 -13.94 -11.27 -11.94
CA THR A 38 -13.19 -10.48 -12.91
C THR A 38 -11.67 -10.51 -12.68
N SER A 39 -11.24 -11.08 -11.55
CA SER A 39 -9.83 -11.23 -11.17
C SER A 39 -9.57 -12.52 -10.40
N ASP A 40 -8.31 -12.93 -10.31
CA ASP A 40 -7.91 -14.11 -9.51
C ASP A 40 -8.24 -13.93 -8.02
N GLU A 41 -8.15 -12.70 -7.50
CA GLU A 41 -8.57 -12.36 -6.14
C GLU A 41 -10.06 -12.58 -5.93
N GLU A 42 -10.90 -12.11 -6.86
CA GLU A 42 -12.35 -12.34 -6.79
C GLU A 42 -12.70 -13.82 -6.88
N VAL A 43 -11.96 -14.63 -7.66
CA VAL A 43 -12.12 -16.08 -7.67
C VAL A 43 -11.94 -16.65 -6.27
N CYS A 44 -10.85 -16.27 -5.58
CA CYS A 44 -10.58 -16.73 -4.22
C CYS A 44 -11.66 -16.25 -3.24
N LEU A 45 -11.98 -14.97 -3.25
CA LEU A 45 -12.97 -14.35 -2.37
C LEU A 45 -14.36 -15.00 -2.55
N PHE A 46 -14.84 -15.11 -3.78
CA PHE A 46 -16.17 -15.67 -4.08
C PHE A 46 -16.26 -17.14 -3.72
N ASN A 47 -15.20 -17.91 -3.93
CA ASN A 47 -15.14 -19.30 -3.49
C ASN A 47 -15.24 -19.43 -1.97
N GLN A 48 -14.56 -18.57 -1.20
CA GLN A 48 -14.65 -18.57 0.25
C GLN A 48 -16.07 -18.15 0.74
N ILE A 49 -16.68 -17.16 0.07
CA ILE A 49 -18.07 -16.77 0.36
C ILE A 49 -19.01 -17.95 0.11
N LYS A 50 -18.96 -18.59 -1.07
CA LYS A 50 -19.78 -19.77 -1.42
C LYS A 50 -19.62 -20.90 -0.41
N LYS A 51 -18.38 -21.19 -0.02
CA LYS A 51 -18.08 -22.21 0.99
C LYS A 51 -18.70 -21.89 2.35
N ARG A 52 -18.63 -20.63 2.79
CA ARG A 52 -19.21 -20.19 4.07
C ARG A 52 -20.73 -20.21 4.03
N LEU A 53 -21.36 -19.75 2.95
CA LEU A 53 -22.81 -19.78 2.76
C LEU A 53 -23.36 -21.21 2.88
N ALA A 54 -22.69 -22.18 2.27
CA ALA A 54 -23.08 -23.57 2.33
C ALA A 54 -22.92 -24.17 3.74
N ALA A 55 -21.86 -23.81 4.45
CA ALA A 55 -21.55 -24.35 5.77
C ALA A 55 -22.35 -23.70 6.92
N SER A 56 -22.75 -22.44 6.78
CA SER A 56 -23.39 -21.69 7.87
C SER A 56 -24.29 -20.58 7.31
N PRO A 57 -25.49 -20.92 6.81
CA PRO A 57 -26.43 -19.91 6.33
C PRO A 57 -26.77 -18.86 7.41
N GLY A 58 -26.85 -17.57 7.04
CA GLY A 58 -27.09 -16.47 7.95
C GLY A 58 -25.87 -15.98 8.73
N TRP A 59 -24.71 -16.60 8.54
CA TRP A 59 -23.49 -16.24 9.25
C TRP A 59 -23.03 -14.82 8.90
N PHE A 60 -23.03 -14.44 7.64
CA PHE A 60 -22.59 -13.11 7.20
C PHE A 60 -23.49 -12.00 7.72
N THR A 61 -24.81 -12.20 7.65
CA THR A 61 -25.79 -11.26 8.18
C THR A 61 -25.60 -11.05 9.67
N LYS A 62 -25.36 -12.14 10.42
CA LYS A 62 -25.07 -12.08 11.85
C LYS A 62 -23.76 -11.33 12.14
N GLN A 63 -22.67 -11.61 11.41
CA GLN A 63 -21.39 -10.91 11.58
C GLN A 63 -21.55 -9.41 11.31
N ARG A 64 -22.14 -9.07 10.16
CA ARG A 64 -22.35 -7.66 9.76
C ARG A 64 -23.14 -6.87 10.82
N ALA A 65 -24.12 -7.46 11.48
CA ALA A 65 -24.95 -6.79 12.48
C ALA A 65 -24.19 -6.32 13.72
N ASP A 66 -23.12 -7.04 14.10
CA ASP A 66 -22.36 -6.77 15.31
C ASP A 66 -21.11 -5.91 15.08
N ILE A 67 -20.72 -5.66 13.82
CA ILE A 67 -19.55 -4.83 13.48
C ILE A 67 -19.86 -3.36 13.78
N LYS A 68 -19.04 -2.77 14.63
CA LYS A 68 -19.12 -1.35 15.03
C LYS A 68 -18.31 -0.43 14.12
N GLY A 69 -17.37 -0.99 13.38
CA GLY A 69 -16.53 -0.25 12.44
C GLY A 69 -15.33 -1.03 11.94
N VAL A 70 -14.63 -0.43 11.01
CA VAL A 70 -13.40 -0.95 10.39
C VAL A 70 -12.30 0.10 10.45
N SER A 71 -11.06 -0.33 10.66
CA SER A 71 -9.87 0.49 10.42
C SER A 71 -9.07 -0.14 9.28
N GLU A 72 -8.75 0.67 8.26
CA GLU A 72 -8.11 0.22 7.02
C GLU A 72 -6.69 0.75 6.91
N GLU A 73 -5.74 -0.14 6.64
CA GLU A 73 -4.30 0.15 6.59
C GLU A 73 -3.84 0.73 5.25
N THR A 74 -4.42 0.31 4.13
CA THR A 74 -3.80 0.52 2.82
C THR A 74 -4.69 1.26 1.82
N THR A 75 -4.07 1.95 0.86
CA THR A 75 -4.74 2.77 -0.16
C THR A 75 -5.83 2.00 -0.91
N THR A 76 -5.59 0.76 -1.29
CA THR A 76 -6.56 -0.03 -2.05
C THR A 76 -7.83 -0.32 -1.25
N GLY A 77 -7.68 -0.72 0.02
CA GLY A 77 -8.83 -0.95 0.89
C GLY A 77 -9.59 0.34 1.17
N VAL A 78 -8.89 1.46 1.33
CA VAL A 78 -9.50 2.79 1.47
C VAL A 78 -10.35 3.16 0.25
N HIS A 79 -9.88 2.90 -0.98
CA HIS A 79 -10.68 3.13 -2.19
C HIS A 79 -11.96 2.28 -2.18
N ARG A 80 -11.87 0.99 -1.84
CA ARG A 80 -13.03 0.09 -1.70
C ARG A 80 -14.03 0.62 -0.68
N LEU A 81 -13.56 1.15 0.45
CA LEU A 81 -14.44 1.76 1.47
C LEU A 81 -15.13 3.02 0.96
N TYR A 82 -14.44 3.89 0.24
CA TYR A 82 -15.06 5.07 -0.38
C TYR A 82 -16.10 4.69 -1.43
N ASP A 83 -15.85 3.67 -2.23
CA ASP A 83 -16.79 3.18 -3.24
C ASP A 83 -18.04 2.58 -2.57
N LEU A 84 -17.88 1.78 -1.53
CA LEU A 84 -19.01 1.29 -0.71
C LEU A 84 -19.82 2.45 -0.09
N HIS A 85 -19.13 3.48 0.42
CA HIS A 85 -19.79 4.65 0.99
C HIS A 85 -20.59 5.44 -0.06
N LYS A 86 -19.99 5.72 -1.22
CA LYS A 86 -20.68 6.39 -2.34
C LYS A 86 -21.91 5.62 -2.83
N ALA A 87 -21.81 4.28 -2.83
CA ALA A 87 -22.92 3.40 -3.20
C ALA A 87 -23.99 3.23 -2.09
N GLY A 88 -23.80 3.84 -0.91
CA GLY A 88 -24.70 3.67 0.24
C GLY A 88 -24.67 2.26 0.84
N GLN A 89 -23.59 1.51 0.61
CA GLN A 89 -23.44 0.10 0.99
C GLN A 89 -22.50 -0.13 2.19
N LEU A 90 -21.88 0.93 2.73
CA LEU A 90 -21.06 0.88 3.94
C LEU A 90 -21.96 1.08 5.17
N PRO A 91 -22.27 0.04 5.97
CA PRO A 91 -23.25 0.10 7.04
C PRO A 91 -22.72 0.59 8.39
N PHE A 92 -21.42 0.83 8.50
CA PHE A 92 -20.72 1.21 9.73
C PHE A 92 -19.63 2.26 9.43
N PRO A 93 -19.12 2.97 10.45
CA PRO A 93 -18.00 3.90 10.26
C PRO A 93 -16.71 3.14 9.93
N ALA A 94 -15.90 3.75 9.07
CA ALA A 94 -14.58 3.27 8.70
C ALA A 94 -13.54 4.36 9.00
N ILE A 95 -12.43 4.01 9.62
CA ILE A 95 -11.29 4.91 9.79
C ILE A 95 -10.21 4.53 8.77
N ASN A 96 -9.93 5.47 7.88
CA ASN A 96 -8.83 5.44 6.94
C ASN A 96 -7.54 5.75 7.68
N VAL A 97 -6.83 4.72 8.12
CA VAL A 97 -5.53 4.83 8.77
C VAL A 97 -4.43 5.15 7.76
N ASN A 98 -4.56 4.69 6.51
CA ASN A 98 -3.56 4.94 5.47
C ASN A 98 -3.25 6.45 5.33
N ASP A 99 -4.26 7.31 5.43
CA ASP A 99 -4.10 8.75 5.24
C ASP A 99 -3.76 9.52 6.53
N SER A 100 -3.61 8.83 7.66
CA SER A 100 -2.92 9.40 8.82
C SER A 100 -1.50 9.79 8.43
N VAL A 101 -1.05 11.00 8.82
CA VAL A 101 0.27 11.48 8.37
C VAL A 101 1.39 10.61 8.91
N THR A 102 1.28 10.17 10.17
CA THR A 102 2.26 9.26 10.79
C THR A 102 2.19 7.83 10.23
N LYS A 103 1.23 7.52 9.35
CA LYS A 103 1.24 6.31 8.53
C LYS A 103 1.77 6.60 7.13
N SER A 104 1.07 7.37 6.30
CA SER A 104 1.40 7.55 4.88
C SER A 104 2.78 8.17 4.63
N LYS A 105 3.17 9.17 5.43
CA LYS A 105 4.47 9.85 5.28
C LYS A 105 5.62 9.11 5.98
N PHE A 106 5.33 8.03 6.71
CA PHE A 106 6.32 7.21 7.42
C PHE A 106 6.43 5.82 6.82
N ASP A 107 5.41 4.99 6.92
CA ASP A 107 5.35 3.64 6.38
C ASP A 107 5.62 3.64 4.87
N ASN A 108 4.75 4.27 4.09
CA ASN A 108 4.84 4.24 2.63
C ASN A 108 6.14 4.85 2.12
N LYS A 109 6.68 5.87 2.79
CA LYS A 109 7.90 6.57 2.38
C LYS A 109 9.17 5.94 2.98
N TYR A 110 9.28 5.95 4.30
CA TYR A 110 10.50 5.48 4.98
C TYR A 110 10.59 3.96 5.02
N GLY A 111 9.44 3.26 5.11
CA GLY A 111 9.41 1.81 4.99
C GLY A 111 9.94 1.32 3.65
N CYS A 112 9.47 1.91 2.54
CA CYS A 112 9.97 1.58 1.22
C CYS A 112 11.44 2.02 1.02
N LYS A 113 11.84 3.16 1.62
CA LYS A 113 13.24 3.60 1.59
C LYS A 113 14.20 2.59 2.19
N GLU A 114 13.81 1.93 3.27
CA GLU A 114 14.62 0.88 3.91
C GLU A 114 14.52 -0.45 3.17
N SER A 115 13.30 -0.88 2.81
CA SER A 115 13.03 -2.26 2.38
C SER A 115 13.29 -2.53 0.90
N LEU A 116 13.24 -1.53 0.00
CA LEU A 116 13.40 -1.76 -1.44
C LEU A 116 14.78 -2.31 -1.79
N VAL A 117 15.84 -1.59 -1.44
CA VAL A 117 17.21 -2.00 -1.77
C VAL A 117 17.61 -3.24 -0.97
N ASP A 118 17.08 -3.43 0.25
CA ASP A 118 17.24 -4.68 1.00
C ASP A 118 16.67 -5.87 0.21
N GLY A 119 15.46 -5.76 -0.33
CA GLY A 119 14.86 -6.79 -1.17
C GLY A 119 15.66 -7.09 -2.42
N ILE A 120 16.08 -6.07 -3.16
CA ILE A 120 16.89 -6.27 -4.38
C ILE A 120 18.24 -6.93 -4.05
N ARG A 121 18.93 -6.50 -3.00
CA ARG A 121 20.23 -7.08 -2.61
C ARG A 121 20.12 -8.53 -2.13
N ARG A 122 19.08 -8.87 -1.38
CA ARG A 122 18.82 -10.26 -0.98
C ARG A 122 18.42 -11.14 -2.15
N ALA A 123 17.67 -10.58 -3.10
CA ALA A 123 17.25 -11.28 -4.31
C ALA A 123 18.40 -11.53 -5.26
N THR A 124 19.28 -10.55 -5.43
CA THR A 124 20.34 -10.54 -6.45
C THR A 124 21.66 -10.11 -5.82
N ASP A 125 22.76 -10.51 -6.39
CA ASP A 125 24.10 -10.03 -5.99
C ASP A 125 24.49 -8.76 -6.77
N THR A 126 23.52 -7.90 -7.09
CA THR A 126 23.72 -6.74 -7.95
C THR A 126 24.25 -5.54 -7.18
N MET A 127 25.38 -5.00 -7.62
CA MET A 127 25.86 -3.71 -7.14
C MET A 127 24.94 -2.59 -7.65
N MET A 128 24.35 -1.81 -6.74
CA MET A 128 23.44 -0.71 -7.09
C MET A 128 24.17 0.49 -7.69
N ALA A 129 25.39 0.79 -7.21
CA ALA A 129 26.13 1.95 -7.66
C ALA A 129 26.39 1.92 -9.17
N GLY A 130 26.06 3.05 -9.82
CA GLY A 130 26.20 3.21 -11.27
C GLY A 130 25.08 2.61 -12.12
N LYS A 131 24.21 1.78 -11.57
CA LYS A 131 23.05 1.25 -12.29
C LYS A 131 22.05 2.35 -12.63
N VAL A 132 21.41 2.24 -13.79
CA VAL A 132 20.25 3.06 -14.13
C VAL A 132 19.00 2.38 -13.59
N ALA A 133 18.26 3.05 -12.74
CA ALA A 133 17.04 2.53 -12.16
C ALA A 133 15.85 3.44 -12.50
N VAL A 134 14.78 2.85 -13.03
CA VAL A 134 13.52 3.55 -13.31
C VAL A 134 12.52 3.20 -12.22
N VAL A 135 11.98 4.22 -11.56
CA VAL A 135 10.90 4.12 -10.59
C VAL A 135 9.62 4.63 -11.24
N CYS A 136 8.65 3.76 -11.42
CA CYS A 136 7.36 4.10 -11.99
C CYS A 136 6.43 4.57 -10.88
N GLY A 137 6.15 5.88 -10.84
CA GLY A 137 5.38 6.57 -9.81
C GLY A 137 6.23 7.37 -8.83
N TYR A 138 5.71 8.53 -8.36
CA TYR A 138 6.37 9.40 -7.38
C TYR A 138 5.43 9.85 -6.26
N GLY A 139 4.47 9.00 -5.90
CA GLY A 139 3.72 9.08 -4.64
C GLY A 139 4.62 8.78 -3.43
N ASP A 140 4.06 8.54 -2.25
CA ASP A 140 4.87 8.31 -1.05
C ASP A 140 5.79 7.07 -1.19
N VAL A 141 5.27 5.98 -1.78
CA VAL A 141 6.05 4.76 -2.07
C VAL A 141 7.17 5.06 -3.09
N GLY A 142 6.85 5.76 -4.17
CA GLY A 142 7.82 6.15 -5.20
C GLY A 142 8.93 7.05 -4.66
N LYS A 143 8.60 8.04 -3.82
CA LYS A 143 9.58 8.92 -3.14
C LYS A 143 10.54 8.13 -2.26
N GLY A 144 10.02 7.20 -1.48
CA GLY A 144 10.83 6.30 -0.66
C GLY A 144 11.74 5.43 -1.52
N SER A 145 11.18 4.82 -2.55
CA SER A 145 11.88 3.93 -3.48
C SER A 145 13.00 4.63 -4.26
N ALA A 146 12.72 5.80 -4.82
CA ALA A 146 13.72 6.60 -5.52
C ALA A 146 14.86 7.04 -4.59
N ALA A 147 14.52 7.47 -3.37
CA ALA A 147 15.52 7.82 -2.35
C ALA A 147 16.37 6.63 -1.91
N SER A 148 15.79 5.43 -1.81
CA SER A 148 16.49 4.17 -1.50
C SER A 148 17.56 3.86 -2.55
N LEU A 149 17.17 3.83 -3.82
CA LEU A 149 18.05 3.53 -4.95
C LEU A 149 19.15 4.59 -5.11
N ARG A 150 18.80 5.89 -5.01
CA ARG A 150 19.78 6.98 -5.06
C ARG A 150 20.75 6.90 -3.90
N GLY A 151 20.28 6.62 -2.69
CA GLY A 151 21.14 6.43 -1.51
C GLY A 151 22.10 5.24 -1.64
N ALA A 152 21.76 4.25 -2.44
CA ALA A 152 22.64 3.11 -2.76
C ALA A 152 23.59 3.40 -3.95
N GLY A 153 23.54 4.60 -4.54
CA GLY A 153 24.41 5.03 -5.63
C GLY A 153 23.89 4.77 -7.04
N ALA A 154 22.62 4.38 -7.19
CA ALA A 154 22.00 4.25 -8.51
C ALA A 154 21.71 5.63 -9.14
N ARG A 155 21.71 5.67 -10.47
CA ARG A 155 21.21 6.78 -11.27
C ARG A 155 19.72 6.58 -11.47
N VAL A 156 18.92 7.34 -10.71
CA VAL A 156 17.47 7.12 -10.65
C VAL A 156 16.76 8.06 -11.60
N LYS A 157 15.86 7.50 -12.41
CA LYS A 157 14.86 8.17 -13.23
C LYS A 157 13.47 7.84 -12.73
N VAL A 158 12.51 8.71 -12.97
CA VAL A 158 11.14 8.58 -12.49
C VAL A 158 10.19 8.71 -13.67
N THR A 159 9.13 7.89 -13.69
CA THR A 159 7.98 8.09 -14.57
C THR A 159 6.76 8.46 -13.73
N GLU A 160 5.95 9.42 -14.16
CA GLU A 160 4.82 9.89 -13.36
C GLU A 160 3.73 10.48 -14.26
N VAL A 161 2.46 10.24 -13.87
CA VAL A 161 1.28 10.79 -14.56
C VAL A 161 0.71 12.02 -13.88
N ASP A 162 0.90 12.16 -12.55
CA ASP A 162 0.48 13.33 -11.78
C ASP A 162 1.50 14.47 -11.96
N PRO A 163 1.07 15.63 -12.53
CA PRO A 163 1.99 16.74 -12.79
C PRO A 163 2.58 17.34 -11.51
N ILE A 164 1.89 17.24 -10.37
CA ILE A 164 2.41 17.73 -9.08
C ILE A 164 3.53 16.81 -8.60
N CYS A 165 3.30 15.50 -8.62
CA CYS A 165 4.32 14.51 -8.24
C CYS A 165 5.52 14.54 -9.20
N ALA A 166 5.28 14.71 -10.52
CA ALA A 166 6.35 14.87 -11.50
C ALA A 166 7.21 16.12 -11.23
N LEU A 167 6.56 17.25 -10.92
CA LEU A 167 7.27 18.47 -10.55
C LEU A 167 8.08 18.30 -9.25
N GLN A 168 7.53 17.61 -8.25
CA GLN A 168 8.27 17.29 -7.02
C GLN A 168 9.50 16.41 -7.31
N ALA A 169 9.36 15.38 -8.17
CA ALA A 169 10.48 14.53 -8.58
C ALA A 169 11.60 15.35 -9.23
N ALA A 170 11.25 16.27 -10.15
CA ALA A 170 12.21 17.16 -10.79
C ALA A 170 12.90 18.10 -9.79
N MET A 171 12.15 18.66 -8.82
CA MET A 171 12.71 19.52 -7.76
C MET A 171 13.61 18.73 -6.80
N ASP A 172 13.32 17.46 -6.55
CA ASP A 172 14.16 16.56 -5.76
C ASP A 172 15.42 16.09 -6.53
N GLY A 173 15.59 16.53 -7.79
CA GLY A 173 16.77 16.29 -8.61
C GLY A 173 16.75 14.95 -9.34
N TYR A 174 15.57 14.41 -9.63
CA TYR A 174 15.41 13.25 -10.50
C TYR A 174 15.09 13.69 -11.93
N GLU A 175 15.59 12.93 -12.90
CA GLU A 175 15.11 13.01 -14.28
C GLU A 175 13.73 12.38 -14.34
N VAL A 176 12.74 13.13 -14.85
CA VAL A 176 11.38 12.63 -15.11
C VAL A 176 11.28 12.35 -16.60
N THR A 177 10.92 11.11 -16.96
CA THR A 177 10.97 10.59 -18.33
C THR A 177 9.76 9.68 -18.62
N LEU A 178 9.68 9.16 -19.82
CA LEU A 178 8.74 8.11 -20.18
C LEU A 178 9.38 6.74 -20.00
N LEU A 179 8.58 5.73 -19.66
CA LEU A 179 9.07 4.36 -19.50
C LEU A 179 9.63 3.83 -20.83
N GLU A 180 8.96 4.14 -21.93
CA GLU A 180 9.31 3.73 -23.29
C GLU A 180 10.71 4.23 -23.71
N ASP A 181 11.13 5.39 -23.22
CA ASP A 181 12.46 5.94 -23.52
C ASP A 181 13.59 5.23 -22.77
N GLU A 182 13.25 4.50 -21.70
CA GLU A 182 14.23 3.91 -20.79
C GLU A 182 14.32 2.38 -20.87
N VAL A 183 13.34 1.70 -21.44
CA VAL A 183 13.27 0.22 -21.43
C VAL A 183 14.53 -0.44 -22.00
N GLY A 184 15.13 0.12 -23.06
CA GLY A 184 16.34 -0.43 -23.68
C GLY A 184 17.64 -0.11 -22.95
N SER A 185 17.63 0.83 -21.99
CA SER A 185 18.85 1.36 -21.36
C SER A 185 18.97 1.06 -19.87
N ALA A 186 17.87 1.02 -19.14
CA ALA A 186 17.88 0.87 -17.70
C ALA A 186 18.17 -0.58 -17.24
N ASP A 187 18.75 -0.67 -16.03
CA ASP A 187 19.13 -1.93 -15.40
C ASP A 187 18.06 -2.48 -14.45
N ILE A 188 17.27 -1.58 -13.84
CA ILE A 188 16.34 -1.90 -12.77
C ILE A 188 15.04 -1.13 -13.02
N PHE A 189 13.90 -1.82 -12.94
CA PHE A 189 12.57 -1.25 -13.10
C PHE A 189 11.73 -1.59 -11.87
N ILE A 190 11.21 -0.58 -11.18
CA ILE A 190 10.42 -0.73 -9.96
C ILE A 190 9.08 -0.02 -10.12
N THR A 191 7.97 -0.76 -9.96
CA THR A 191 6.62 -0.18 -9.95
C THR A 191 6.18 0.17 -8.53
N THR A 192 5.48 1.31 -8.39
CA THR A 192 5.12 1.92 -7.10
C THR A 192 3.77 2.64 -7.13
N THR A 193 2.92 2.34 -8.12
CA THR A 193 1.78 3.20 -8.48
C THR A 193 0.46 2.79 -7.85
N GLY A 194 0.30 1.52 -7.48
CA GLY A 194 -1.00 0.94 -7.12
C GLY A 194 -1.97 0.83 -8.30
N ASN A 195 -1.51 1.03 -9.55
CA ASN A 195 -2.28 0.89 -10.78
C ASN A 195 -2.05 -0.50 -11.39
N LYS A 196 -2.58 -0.76 -12.56
CA LYS A 196 -2.39 -2.02 -13.30
C LYS A 196 -1.62 -1.80 -14.59
N ASP A 197 -0.94 -2.86 -15.06
CA ASP A 197 -0.27 -2.91 -16.37
C ASP A 197 0.66 -1.70 -16.62
N VAL A 198 1.36 -1.25 -15.59
CA VAL A 198 2.35 -0.16 -15.67
C VAL A 198 3.54 -0.62 -16.51
N ILE A 199 4.05 -1.84 -16.23
CA ILE A 199 5.03 -2.51 -17.07
C ILE A 199 4.32 -3.61 -17.86
N ARG A 200 4.13 -3.36 -19.15
CA ARG A 200 3.45 -4.28 -20.08
C ARG A 200 4.45 -5.19 -20.78
N ILE A 201 3.94 -6.22 -21.45
CA ILE A 201 4.77 -7.19 -22.20
C ILE A 201 5.59 -6.51 -23.31
N GLU A 202 5.07 -5.43 -23.93
CA GLU A 202 5.79 -4.66 -24.94
C GLU A 202 7.06 -4.03 -24.34
N HIS A 203 6.95 -3.44 -23.14
CA HIS A 203 8.10 -2.88 -22.43
C HIS A 203 9.13 -3.96 -22.09
N ILE A 204 8.67 -5.11 -21.59
CA ILE A 204 9.56 -6.22 -21.18
C ILE A 204 10.35 -6.78 -22.39
N ARG A 205 9.74 -6.83 -23.55
CA ARG A 205 10.41 -7.31 -24.79
C ARG A 205 11.56 -6.42 -25.25
N GLU A 206 11.50 -5.14 -24.93
CA GLU A 206 12.51 -4.15 -25.28
C GLU A 206 13.57 -3.94 -24.18
N MET A 207 13.37 -4.52 -23.01
CA MET A 207 14.35 -4.43 -21.92
C MET A 207 15.66 -5.10 -22.32
N LYS A 208 16.76 -4.51 -21.83
CA LYS A 208 18.08 -5.11 -22.04
C LYS A 208 18.22 -6.43 -21.31
N ASP A 209 19.13 -7.27 -21.79
CA ASP A 209 19.41 -8.57 -21.18
C ASP A 209 19.76 -8.41 -19.69
N MET A 210 19.15 -9.26 -18.86
CA MET A 210 19.32 -9.31 -17.41
C MET A 210 18.79 -8.07 -16.64
N ALA A 211 17.88 -7.29 -17.24
CA ALA A 211 17.19 -6.24 -16.50
C ALA A 211 16.42 -6.82 -15.31
N ILE A 212 16.49 -6.15 -14.16
CA ILE A 212 15.78 -6.52 -12.94
C ILE A 212 14.44 -5.80 -12.91
N VAL A 213 13.36 -6.57 -12.76
CA VAL A 213 11.99 -6.05 -12.73
C VAL A 213 11.33 -6.45 -11.40
N GLY A 214 10.79 -5.48 -10.68
CA GLY A 214 10.14 -5.74 -9.41
C GLY A 214 9.03 -4.75 -9.09
N ASN A 215 8.13 -5.15 -8.21
CA ASN A 215 7.02 -4.36 -7.73
C ASN A 215 7.14 -4.13 -6.22
N ILE A 216 6.81 -2.95 -5.76
CA ILE A 216 6.67 -2.60 -4.34
C ILE A 216 5.31 -1.90 -4.08
N GLY A 217 4.46 -1.83 -5.09
CA GLY A 217 3.06 -1.47 -4.95
C GLY A 217 2.24 -2.60 -4.32
N HIS A 218 0.99 -2.33 -3.97
CA HIS A 218 0.20 -3.25 -3.14
C HIS A 218 -0.12 -4.59 -3.82
N PHE A 219 -0.52 -4.58 -5.10
CA PHE A 219 -0.91 -5.79 -5.83
C PHE A 219 0.11 -6.18 -6.90
N ASP A 220 0.02 -7.43 -7.34
CA ASP A 220 0.89 -8.05 -8.35
C ASP A 220 0.52 -7.72 -9.80
N ASN A 221 -0.44 -6.84 -10.02
CA ASN A 221 -0.97 -6.48 -11.34
C ASN A 221 -0.30 -5.25 -11.99
N GLU A 222 0.64 -4.59 -11.30
CA GLU A 222 1.40 -3.47 -11.89
C GLU A 222 2.34 -3.93 -13.01
N ILE A 223 2.83 -5.16 -12.93
CA ILE A 223 3.61 -5.81 -13.99
C ILE A 223 2.72 -6.85 -14.66
N GLN A 224 2.66 -6.84 -15.98
CA GLN A 224 1.80 -7.75 -16.76
C GLN A 224 2.36 -9.18 -16.78
N VAL A 225 2.51 -9.79 -15.60
CA VAL A 225 3.10 -11.13 -15.41
C VAL A 225 2.27 -12.21 -16.10
N ALA A 226 0.95 -12.05 -16.16
CA ALA A 226 0.08 -13.01 -16.88
C ALA A 226 0.48 -13.22 -18.34
N ALA A 227 1.01 -12.20 -19.00
CA ALA A 227 1.49 -12.29 -20.37
C ALA A 227 2.80 -13.09 -20.51
N LEU A 228 3.50 -13.33 -19.40
CA LEU A 228 4.76 -14.08 -19.37
C LEU A 228 4.56 -15.58 -19.13
N LYS A 229 3.35 -16.05 -18.83
CA LYS A 229 3.05 -17.45 -18.46
C LYS A 229 3.58 -18.47 -19.50
N ASN A 230 3.60 -18.13 -20.79
CA ASN A 230 4.05 -19.01 -21.87
C ASN A 230 5.53 -18.83 -22.24
N HIS A 231 6.27 -18.01 -21.52
CA HIS A 231 7.71 -17.84 -21.73
C HIS A 231 8.48 -18.91 -20.93
N LYS A 232 9.76 -19.06 -21.22
CA LYS A 232 10.61 -19.99 -20.46
C LYS A 232 11.03 -19.35 -19.16
N TRP A 233 10.56 -19.93 -18.06
CA TRP A 233 10.92 -19.55 -16.70
C TRP A 233 12.03 -20.46 -16.17
N THR A 234 13.01 -19.86 -15.53
CA THR A 234 14.07 -20.56 -14.81
C THR A 234 14.12 -19.99 -13.40
N ASN A 235 13.70 -20.76 -12.41
CA ASN A 235 13.83 -20.35 -11.02
C ASN A 235 15.31 -20.35 -10.62
N ILE A 236 15.85 -19.20 -10.24
CA ILE A 236 17.24 -19.05 -9.81
C ILE A 236 17.35 -19.40 -8.33
N LYS A 237 16.43 -18.89 -7.54
CA LYS A 237 16.22 -19.19 -6.12
C LYS A 237 14.81 -18.76 -5.73
N GLU A 238 14.41 -19.03 -4.50
CA GLU A 238 13.09 -18.65 -3.99
C GLU A 238 12.80 -17.17 -4.28
N GLN A 239 11.64 -16.89 -4.89
CA GLN A 239 11.16 -15.55 -5.26
C GLN A 239 12.06 -14.79 -6.27
N VAL A 240 12.90 -15.49 -7.04
CA VAL A 240 13.75 -14.89 -8.08
C VAL A 240 13.71 -15.77 -9.33
N ASP A 241 13.10 -15.27 -10.38
CA ASP A 241 12.91 -16.00 -11.61
C ASP A 241 13.57 -15.26 -12.79
N MET A 242 14.27 -16.02 -13.62
CA MET A 242 14.76 -15.54 -14.91
C MET A 242 13.78 -15.95 -15.98
N ILE A 243 13.33 -14.99 -16.80
CA ILE A 243 12.38 -15.22 -17.88
C ILE A 243 13.03 -14.87 -19.20
N GLU A 244 13.04 -15.84 -20.12
CA GLU A 244 13.64 -15.71 -21.44
C GLU A 244 12.60 -15.23 -22.46
N MET A 245 12.91 -14.13 -23.15
CA MET A 245 12.08 -13.58 -24.23
C MET A 245 12.33 -14.31 -25.54
N PRO A 246 11.39 -14.27 -26.50
CA PRO A 246 11.58 -14.86 -27.82
C PRO A 246 12.78 -14.32 -28.60
N SER A 247 13.23 -13.09 -28.27
CA SER A 247 14.45 -12.48 -28.81
C SER A 247 15.74 -13.12 -28.30
N GLY A 248 15.66 -13.93 -27.23
CA GLY A 248 16.81 -14.46 -26.50
C GLY A 248 17.30 -13.54 -25.36
N SER A 249 16.77 -12.31 -25.22
CA SER A 249 17.00 -11.48 -24.02
C SER A 249 16.30 -12.08 -22.80
N ARG A 250 16.81 -11.79 -21.61
CA ARG A 250 16.31 -12.32 -20.34
C ARG A 250 16.04 -11.18 -19.39
N ILE A 251 15.05 -11.34 -18.54
CA ILE A 251 14.81 -10.45 -17.39
C ILE A 251 14.88 -11.27 -16.09
N ILE A 252 15.18 -10.60 -15.01
CA ILE A 252 15.06 -11.13 -13.65
C ILE A 252 13.81 -10.53 -13.03
N LEU A 253 12.79 -11.36 -12.83
CA LEU A 253 11.54 -10.95 -12.16
C LEU A 253 11.63 -11.31 -10.67
N LEU A 254 11.36 -10.33 -9.82
CA LEU A 254 11.38 -10.48 -8.37
C LEU A 254 9.98 -10.77 -7.84
N SER A 255 9.88 -11.74 -6.93
CA SER A 255 8.64 -12.14 -6.23
C SER A 255 7.45 -12.40 -7.17
N GLU A 256 7.71 -12.84 -8.41
CA GLU A 256 6.67 -13.07 -9.43
C GLU A 256 5.78 -11.84 -9.68
N GLY A 257 6.31 -10.62 -9.48
CA GLY A 257 5.57 -9.36 -9.61
C GLY A 257 4.83 -8.93 -8.35
N ARG A 258 4.83 -9.74 -7.28
CA ARG A 258 4.30 -9.35 -5.96
C ARG A 258 5.27 -8.41 -5.25
N LEU A 259 4.91 -7.95 -4.03
CA LEU A 259 5.75 -7.04 -3.24
C LEU A 259 7.13 -7.65 -2.95
N LEU A 260 8.14 -7.15 -3.63
CA LEU A 260 9.51 -7.68 -3.51
C LEU A 260 10.12 -7.46 -2.12
N ASN A 261 9.73 -6.42 -1.41
CA ASN A 261 10.21 -6.17 -0.05
C ASN A 261 9.69 -7.18 0.97
N LEU A 262 8.57 -7.85 0.69
CA LEU A 262 8.05 -8.97 1.48
C LEU A 262 8.57 -10.31 0.97
N GLY A 263 8.48 -10.56 -0.34
CA GLY A 263 8.88 -11.83 -0.93
C GLY A 263 10.40 -12.05 -0.94
N ASN A 264 11.19 -11.01 -1.13
CA ASN A 264 12.66 -11.10 -1.19
C ASN A 264 13.37 -10.62 0.06
N ALA A 265 12.66 -10.01 1.03
CA ALA A 265 13.22 -9.50 2.27
C ALA A 265 12.26 -9.71 3.45
N THR A 266 12.36 -8.88 4.48
CA THR A 266 11.57 -8.98 5.71
C THR A 266 10.50 -7.89 5.85
N GLY A 267 10.21 -7.17 4.76
CA GLY A 267 9.27 -6.05 4.74
C GLY A 267 9.83 -4.78 5.39
N HIS A 268 8.92 -3.90 5.81
CA HIS A 268 9.29 -2.66 6.47
C HIS A 268 9.86 -2.88 7.88
N PRO A 269 10.80 -2.03 8.33
CA PRO A 269 11.37 -2.11 9.67
C PRO A 269 10.31 -1.96 10.77
N SER A 270 10.48 -2.69 11.87
CA SER A 270 9.54 -2.69 12.99
C SER A 270 9.26 -1.30 13.57
N PHE A 271 10.25 -0.39 13.54
CA PHE A 271 10.07 0.96 14.05
C PHE A 271 9.05 1.77 13.24
N VAL A 272 9.11 1.71 11.91
CA VAL A 272 8.14 2.42 11.05
C VAL A 272 6.77 1.75 11.11
N MET A 273 6.72 0.41 11.15
CA MET A 273 5.47 -0.33 11.32
C MET A 273 4.82 -0.08 12.67
N SER A 274 5.60 0.20 13.71
CA SER A 274 5.06 0.62 15.02
C SER A 274 4.22 1.90 14.91
N ALA A 275 4.58 2.85 14.03
CA ALA A 275 3.76 4.03 13.80
C ALA A 275 2.41 3.67 13.16
N SER A 276 2.40 2.82 12.13
CA SER A 276 1.18 2.33 11.47
C SER A 276 0.28 1.57 12.46
N PHE A 277 0.84 0.61 13.20
CA PHE A 277 0.05 -0.20 14.13
C PHE A 277 -0.44 0.61 15.33
N THR A 278 0.28 1.65 15.77
CA THR A 278 -0.22 2.58 16.81
C THR A 278 -1.43 3.37 16.29
N ASN A 279 -1.41 3.81 15.03
CA ASN A 279 -2.59 4.40 14.37
C ASN A 279 -3.77 3.43 14.34
N GLN A 280 -3.53 2.16 13.98
CA GLN A 280 -4.57 1.12 13.98
C GLN A 280 -5.18 0.92 15.38
N VAL A 281 -4.34 0.78 16.39
CA VAL A 281 -4.81 0.64 17.79
C VAL A 281 -5.63 1.84 18.23
N LEU A 282 -5.19 3.06 17.93
CA LEU A 282 -5.94 4.27 18.26
C LEU A 282 -7.25 4.38 17.50
N ALA A 283 -7.28 3.96 16.22
CA ALA A 283 -8.50 3.90 15.41
C ALA A 283 -9.50 2.89 16.00
N GLN A 284 -9.03 1.71 16.40
CA GLN A 284 -9.88 0.69 17.05
C GLN A 284 -10.44 1.21 18.38
N ILE A 285 -9.63 1.88 19.20
CA ILE A 285 -10.08 2.49 20.46
C ILE A 285 -11.12 3.58 20.18
N GLU A 286 -10.89 4.43 19.19
CA GLU A 286 -11.82 5.50 18.81
C GLU A 286 -13.18 4.93 18.37
N LEU A 287 -13.17 3.93 17.48
CA LEU A 287 -14.39 3.23 17.03
C LEU A 287 -15.10 2.51 18.18
N TRP A 288 -14.36 1.91 19.10
CA TRP A 288 -14.95 1.20 20.24
C TRP A 288 -15.60 2.14 21.23
N THR A 289 -14.91 3.24 21.59
CA THR A 289 -15.34 4.15 22.64
C THR A 289 -16.30 5.23 22.17
N LYS A 290 -16.18 5.68 20.91
CA LYS A 290 -16.94 6.80 20.34
C LYS A 290 -17.69 6.41 19.06
N GLY A 291 -17.77 5.14 18.70
CA GLY A 291 -18.41 4.71 17.46
C GLY A 291 -19.84 5.20 17.27
N LYS A 292 -20.56 5.51 18.36
CA LYS A 292 -21.92 6.09 18.31
C LYS A 292 -21.95 7.55 17.79
N ASP A 293 -20.81 8.23 17.85
CA ASP A 293 -20.68 9.63 17.41
C ASP A 293 -20.42 9.69 15.88
N TYR A 294 -20.08 8.55 15.27
CA TYR A 294 -19.82 8.42 13.84
C TYR A 294 -21.02 7.82 13.12
N LYS A 295 -21.43 8.47 12.05
CA LYS A 295 -22.39 7.87 11.08
C LYS A 295 -21.64 6.89 10.16
N PRO A 296 -22.35 5.97 9.45
CA PRO A 296 -21.74 5.22 8.38
C PRO A 296 -21.01 6.14 7.37
N GLY A 297 -19.73 5.89 7.13
CA GLY A 297 -18.88 6.73 6.30
C GLY A 297 -17.40 6.47 6.53
N VAL A 298 -16.55 7.12 5.74
CA VAL A 298 -15.08 7.00 5.83
C VAL A 298 -14.51 8.26 6.46
N TYR A 299 -13.71 8.08 7.50
CA TYR A 299 -13.13 9.15 8.32
C TYR A 299 -11.61 8.99 8.39
N ILE A 300 -10.91 10.11 8.57
CA ILE A 300 -9.47 10.11 8.89
C ILE A 300 -9.32 10.21 10.41
N LEU A 301 -8.29 9.58 10.94
CA LEU A 301 -7.97 9.67 12.35
C LEU A 301 -7.76 11.13 12.77
N PRO A 302 -8.39 11.62 13.87
CA PRO A 302 -8.24 12.99 14.34
C PRO A 302 -6.77 13.40 14.50
N LYS A 303 -6.42 14.62 14.09
CA LYS A 303 -5.05 15.15 14.10
C LYS A 303 -4.37 15.01 15.47
N ALA A 304 -5.10 15.20 16.56
CA ALA A 304 -4.58 15.02 17.91
C ALA A 304 -4.10 13.59 18.19
N LEU A 305 -4.76 12.58 17.60
CA LEU A 305 -4.33 11.17 17.71
C LEU A 305 -3.13 10.88 16.79
N ASP A 306 -3.10 11.46 15.61
CA ASP A 306 -1.96 11.36 14.69
C ASP A 306 -0.68 11.97 15.35
N GLU A 307 -0.79 13.16 15.96
CA GLU A 307 0.31 13.76 16.76
C GLU A 307 0.71 12.90 17.97
N LYS A 308 -0.26 12.25 18.62
CA LYS A 308 0.02 11.33 19.73
C LYS A 308 0.90 10.17 19.28
N VAL A 309 0.65 9.60 18.11
CA VAL A 309 1.51 8.57 17.51
C VAL A 309 2.94 9.08 17.40
N ALA A 310 3.14 10.26 16.79
CA ALA A 310 4.47 10.86 16.67
C ALA A 310 5.15 11.03 18.03
N ARG A 311 4.47 11.61 19.02
CA ARG A 311 5.02 11.83 20.37
C ARG A 311 5.48 10.55 21.06
N LEU A 312 4.73 9.44 20.90
CA LEU A 312 5.09 8.14 21.45
C LEU A 312 6.41 7.61 20.86
N HIS A 313 6.66 7.86 19.57
CA HIS A 313 7.87 7.40 18.88
C HIS A 313 9.07 8.31 19.11
N LEU A 314 8.88 9.63 19.24
CA LEU A 314 9.98 10.59 19.46
C LEU A 314 10.81 10.28 20.71
N LYS A 315 10.15 9.88 21.79
CA LYS A 315 10.84 9.51 23.04
C LYS A 315 11.80 8.34 22.84
N LYS A 316 11.43 7.37 21.99
CA LYS A 316 12.23 6.17 21.73
C LYS A 316 13.54 6.48 21.02
N ILE A 317 13.55 7.50 20.17
CA ILE A 317 14.74 7.93 19.41
C ILE A 317 15.45 9.13 20.04
N GLY A 318 15.07 9.50 21.28
CA GLY A 318 15.76 10.55 22.06
C GLY A 318 15.55 11.98 21.54
N VAL A 319 14.50 12.22 20.76
CA VAL A 319 14.18 13.55 20.23
C VAL A 319 13.60 14.42 21.35
N LYS A 320 14.11 15.66 21.43
CA LYS A 320 13.60 16.72 22.30
C LYS A 320 12.83 17.72 21.46
N LEU A 321 11.55 17.92 21.79
CA LEU A 321 10.72 18.92 21.15
C LEU A 321 10.93 20.29 21.80
N THR A 322 10.89 21.33 20.97
CA THR A 322 10.75 22.71 21.44
C THR A 322 9.34 22.91 21.96
N GLU A 323 9.18 23.52 23.11
CA GLU A 323 7.89 23.87 23.70
C GLU A 323 7.52 25.32 23.33
N LEU A 324 6.26 25.51 22.89
CA LEU A 324 5.76 26.86 22.64
C LEU A 324 5.50 27.58 23.98
N ARG A 325 5.92 28.84 24.06
CA ARG A 325 5.39 29.74 25.08
C ARG A 325 3.95 30.13 24.75
N LYS A 326 3.22 30.55 25.76
CA LYS A 326 1.82 30.96 25.59
C LYS A 326 1.65 32.09 24.59
N ASP A 327 2.52 33.11 24.60
CA ASP A 327 2.51 34.22 23.64
C ASP A 327 2.74 33.78 22.21
N GLN A 328 3.57 32.78 22.00
CA GLN A 328 3.81 32.20 20.66
C GLN A 328 2.60 31.38 20.18
N ALA A 329 2.02 30.56 21.06
CA ALA A 329 0.83 29.77 20.76
C ALA A 329 -0.38 30.68 20.42
N ASP A 330 -0.57 31.73 21.21
CA ASP A 330 -1.63 32.73 20.99
C ASP A 330 -1.44 33.45 19.64
N TYR A 331 -0.18 33.80 19.28
CA TYR A 331 0.15 34.50 18.02
C TYR A 331 -0.21 33.66 16.79
N ILE A 332 0.03 32.35 16.82
CA ILE A 332 -0.28 31.46 15.68
C ILE A 332 -1.63 30.76 15.79
N GLY A 333 -2.40 31.03 16.84
CA GLY A 333 -3.76 30.52 17.03
C GLY A 333 -3.86 29.02 17.31
N VAL A 334 -2.87 28.45 18.00
CA VAL A 334 -2.87 27.04 18.42
C VAL A 334 -2.78 26.90 19.94
N LYS A 335 -3.01 25.70 20.45
CA LYS A 335 -2.72 25.39 21.86
C LYS A 335 -1.22 25.16 22.07
N VAL A 336 -0.72 25.39 23.27
CA VAL A 336 0.70 25.17 23.64
C VAL A 336 1.13 23.72 23.37
N ASP A 337 0.24 22.77 23.60
CA ASP A 337 0.45 21.33 23.46
C ASP A 337 -0.07 20.72 22.14
N GLY A 338 -0.59 21.56 21.23
CA GLY A 338 -1.11 21.15 19.91
C GLY A 338 -2.63 20.86 19.89
N PRO A 339 -3.16 20.34 18.79
CA PRO A 339 -2.45 20.08 17.54
C PRO A 339 -1.93 21.35 16.87
N PHE A 340 -0.73 21.25 16.26
CA PHE A 340 -0.02 22.42 15.68
C PHE A 340 -0.44 22.75 14.24
N LYS A 341 -1.16 21.83 13.59
CA LYS A 341 -1.68 21.97 12.23
C LYS A 341 -3.18 21.65 12.20
N SER A 342 -3.87 22.24 11.22
CA SER A 342 -5.28 21.96 10.99
C SER A 342 -5.53 20.50 10.61
N GLU A 343 -6.76 20.02 10.76
CA GLU A 343 -7.18 18.66 10.40
C GLU A 343 -6.87 18.30 8.93
N HIS A 344 -6.88 19.30 8.04
CA HIS A 344 -6.66 19.10 6.60
C HIS A 344 -5.19 19.12 6.19
N TYR A 345 -4.27 19.48 7.06
CA TYR A 345 -2.86 19.59 6.72
C TYR A 345 -2.20 18.22 6.54
N ARG A 346 -1.47 18.00 5.44
CA ARG A 346 -0.86 16.72 5.03
C ARG A 346 0.66 16.78 4.83
N TYR A 347 1.39 17.51 5.58
CA TYR A 347 2.88 17.60 5.64
C TYR A 347 3.63 17.34 4.32
#